data_ed8dc4bfa36ba1bda3ceed0d726cb87e
#
_entry.id   ed8dc4bfa36ba1bda3ceed0d726cb87e
#
_cell.length_a   1.000
_cell.length_b   1.000
_cell.length_c   1.000
_cell.angle_alpha   90.00
_cell.angle_beta   90.00
_cell.angle_gamma   90.00
#
_symmetry.space_group_name_H-M   'P 1'
#
loop_
_entity.id
_entity.type
_entity.pdbx_description
1 polymer ?
#
loop_
_entity_poly.entity_id
_entity_poly.type
_entity_poly.pdbx_seq_one_letter_code
_entity_poly.pdbx_strand_id
1 'polypeptide(L)'
;MAIEVFNRYEKKYMLDEHTFRRLLERINDYMEPDKYNLNGQFYSICNIYYDTDDNRLIRSSIEKPVYKEKLRMRSYGTPCGEDKVFLEIKKKYNGIVNKRRTSIVLKDAYKYMESDVYPESDIQCINTQVLKEIDYFKKMYTLKPKVYLSYDRYAYFEKNDGDFRVTFDTNITTRRGDVRLESGSYGNKLIPHRLYRMEIKISGAVPMWFTRCLSDLHIYPVSFSKYGTEYKRYVLEGYDKDTEELSNQIAPNEYAKEYGNVYGCQCGQYGKSAICI
;
A
#
# COMPACT_ATOMS: atom_id res chain seq x y z
N MET A 1 11.55 3.85 -25.90
CA MET A 1 11.94 2.80 -24.92
C MET A 1 11.78 3.39 -23.53
N ALA A 2 10.85 2.88 -22.74
CA ALA A 2 10.65 3.36 -21.38
C ALA A 2 11.82 2.86 -20.52
N ILE A 3 12.49 3.77 -19.82
CA ILE A 3 13.56 3.43 -18.89
C ILE A 3 12.92 2.72 -17.69
N GLU A 4 13.13 1.41 -17.58
CA GLU A 4 12.47 0.56 -16.56
C GLU A 4 13.20 0.48 -15.21
N VAL A 5 14.33 1.14 -15.05
CA VAL A 5 15.11 1.12 -13.80
C VAL A 5 15.21 2.53 -13.26
N PHE A 6 14.31 2.88 -12.36
CA PHE A 6 14.38 4.13 -11.61
C PHE A 6 15.07 3.88 -10.27
N ASN A 7 16.26 4.41 -10.11
CA ASN A 7 16.89 4.53 -8.79
C ASN A 7 16.15 5.60 -8.00
N ARG A 8 15.08 5.22 -7.31
CA ARG A 8 14.31 6.14 -6.47
C ARG A 8 14.64 5.91 -5.00
N TYR A 9 14.95 7.00 -4.32
CA TYR A 9 15.10 7.01 -2.88
C TYR A 9 13.72 7.09 -2.22
N GLU A 10 13.51 6.25 -1.21
CA GLU A 10 12.30 6.24 -0.39
C GLU A 10 12.69 6.56 1.06
N LYS A 11 12.18 7.66 1.61
CA LYS A 11 12.26 7.97 3.04
C LYS A 11 10.87 7.98 3.64
N LYS A 12 10.77 7.58 4.90
CA LYS A 12 9.51 7.40 5.62
C LYS A 12 9.52 8.19 6.89
N TYR A 13 8.37 8.70 7.27
CA TYR A 13 8.19 9.54 8.44
C TYR A 13 6.87 9.16 9.11
N MET A 14 6.73 9.48 10.41
CA MET A 14 5.48 9.33 11.13
C MET A 14 5.08 10.70 11.65
N LEU A 15 3.85 11.11 11.35
CA LEU A 15 3.33 12.43 11.70
C LEU A 15 2.07 12.25 12.55
N ASP A 16 1.92 13.07 13.58
CA ASP A 16 0.63 13.29 14.20
C ASP A 16 -0.25 14.21 13.34
N GLU A 17 -1.52 14.35 13.68
CA GLU A 17 -2.49 15.14 12.91
C GLU A 17 -2.10 16.62 12.85
N HIS A 18 -1.59 17.19 13.93
CA HIS A 18 -1.19 18.60 13.97
C HIS A 18 -0.02 18.86 13.00
N THR A 19 1.01 18.04 13.07
CA THR A 19 2.17 18.13 12.17
C THR A 19 1.77 17.87 10.72
N PHE A 20 0.88 16.91 10.47
CA PHE A 20 0.36 16.62 9.14
C PHE A 20 -0.35 17.84 8.54
N ARG A 21 -1.27 18.49 9.27
CA ARG A 21 -2.01 19.68 8.81
C ARG A 21 -1.06 20.84 8.49
N ARG A 22 -0.12 21.14 9.38
CA ARG A 22 0.89 22.19 9.18
C ARG A 22 1.80 21.91 7.97
N LEU A 23 2.14 20.65 7.73
CA LEU A 23 2.90 20.29 6.56
C LEU A 23 2.09 20.47 5.27
N LEU A 24 0.80 20.08 5.26
CA LEU A 24 -0.08 20.29 4.09
C LEU A 24 -0.19 21.76 3.69
N GLU A 25 -0.35 22.66 4.64
CA GLU A 25 -0.39 24.10 4.38
C GLU A 25 0.85 24.58 3.63
N ARG A 26 2.03 24.04 3.96
CA ARG A 26 3.31 24.45 3.34
C ARG A 26 3.57 23.81 1.98
N ILE A 27 3.12 22.57 1.77
CA ILE A 27 3.40 21.86 0.50
C ILE A 27 2.46 22.29 -0.64
N ASN A 28 1.30 22.86 -0.34
CA ASN A 28 0.31 23.28 -1.35
C ASN A 28 0.86 24.30 -2.36
N ASP A 29 1.86 25.11 -1.99
CA ASP A 29 2.49 26.06 -2.90
C ASP A 29 3.33 25.35 -3.98
N TYR A 30 3.90 24.21 -3.66
CA TYR A 30 4.87 23.47 -4.47
C TYR A 30 4.31 22.19 -5.10
N MET A 31 3.26 21.64 -4.53
CA MET A 31 2.73 20.33 -4.90
C MET A 31 1.24 20.40 -5.22
N GLU A 32 0.80 19.47 -6.03
CA GLU A 32 -0.61 19.27 -6.36
C GLU A 32 -1.07 17.87 -5.96
N PRO A 33 -2.35 17.71 -5.57
CA PRO A 33 -2.92 16.41 -5.27
C PRO A 33 -2.89 15.49 -6.50
N ASP A 34 -2.72 14.18 -6.25
CA ASP A 34 -2.97 13.14 -7.26
C ASP A 34 -4.40 13.28 -7.80
N LYS A 35 -4.58 12.98 -9.07
CA LYS A 35 -5.90 12.98 -9.75
C LYS A 35 -6.99 12.21 -9.01
N TYR A 36 -6.63 11.25 -8.18
CA TYR A 36 -7.57 10.48 -7.33
C TYR A 36 -7.90 11.19 -6.01
N ASN A 37 -7.19 12.27 -5.67
CA ASN A 37 -7.41 13.08 -4.47
C ASN A 37 -7.97 14.49 -4.76
N LEU A 38 -8.43 14.76 -6.00
CA LEU A 38 -8.83 16.11 -6.44
C LEU A 38 -9.92 16.75 -5.57
N ASN A 39 -10.76 15.94 -4.92
CA ASN A 39 -11.82 16.45 -4.04
C ASN A 39 -11.39 16.52 -2.56
N GLY A 40 -10.08 16.50 -2.26
CA GLY A 40 -9.58 16.50 -0.91
C GLY A 40 -9.83 15.19 -0.15
N GLN A 41 -10.26 14.13 -0.83
CA GLN A 41 -10.60 12.84 -0.23
C GLN A 41 -9.45 11.85 -0.31
N PHE A 42 -9.31 11.05 0.74
CA PHE A 42 -8.43 9.89 0.73
C PHE A 42 -9.05 8.78 -0.11
N TYR A 43 -8.21 8.01 -0.79
CA TYR A 43 -8.65 6.78 -1.45
C TYR A 43 -8.06 5.56 -0.74
N SER A 44 -8.88 4.51 -0.63
CA SER A 44 -8.48 3.29 0.05
C SER A 44 -7.65 2.39 -0.86
N ILE A 45 -6.62 1.79 -0.31
CA ILE A 45 -5.79 0.78 -0.96
C ILE A 45 -5.85 -0.50 -0.14
N CYS A 46 -6.31 -1.58 -0.77
CA CYS A 46 -6.42 -2.90 -0.17
C CYS A 46 -5.34 -3.83 -0.74
N ASN A 47 -4.75 -4.66 0.11
CA ASN A 47 -3.69 -5.58 -0.30
C ASN A 47 -3.84 -6.92 0.40
N ILE A 48 -3.48 -8.00 -0.31
CA ILE A 48 -3.18 -9.31 0.27
C ILE A 48 -1.70 -9.58 0.06
N TYR A 49 -0.98 -9.83 1.14
CA TYR A 49 0.40 -10.31 1.06
C TYR A 49 0.44 -11.82 1.07
N TYR A 50 1.21 -12.37 0.13
CA TYR A 50 1.46 -13.80 0.01
C TYR A 50 2.81 -14.14 0.64
N ASP A 51 2.85 -15.20 1.43
CA ASP A 51 4.04 -15.68 2.12
C ASP A 51 3.95 -17.21 2.32
N THR A 52 5.01 -17.81 2.76
CA THR A 52 5.04 -19.23 3.15
C THR A 52 4.33 -19.45 4.50
N ASP A 53 4.02 -20.68 4.82
CA ASP A 53 3.35 -21.00 6.11
C ASP A 53 4.14 -20.54 7.33
N ASP A 54 5.47 -20.60 7.24
CA ASP A 54 6.39 -20.15 8.28
C ASP A 54 6.76 -18.67 8.17
N ASN A 55 6.11 -17.89 7.31
CA ASN A 55 6.35 -16.45 7.08
C ASN A 55 7.80 -16.13 6.65
N ARG A 56 8.40 -16.98 5.85
CA ARG A 56 9.82 -16.89 5.43
C ARG A 56 10.17 -15.56 4.77
N LEU A 57 9.31 -15.05 3.86
CA LEU A 57 9.59 -13.82 3.12
C LEU A 57 9.60 -12.59 4.01
N ILE A 58 8.65 -12.49 4.96
CA ILE A 58 8.63 -11.35 5.87
C ILE A 58 9.72 -11.46 6.94
N ARG A 59 10.00 -12.64 7.49
CA ARG A 59 11.11 -12.86 8.43
C ARG A 59 12.42 -12.41 7.80
N SER A 60 12.75 -12.96 6.63
CA SER A 60 13.93 -12.55 5.88
C SER A 60 13.95 -11.04 5.61
N SER A 61 12.80 -10.45 5.21
CA SER A 61 12.73 -9.00 4.94
C SER A 61 13.02 -8.11 6.16
N ILE A 62 12.74 -8.58 7.38
CA ILE A 62 13.00 -7.85 8.65
C ILE A 62 14.49 -7.81 8.97
N GLU A 63 15.21 -8.85 8.68
CA GLU A 63 16.67 -8.98 8.90
C GLU A 63 17.48 -8.05 7.98
N LYS A 64 16.82 -7.33 7.09
CA LYS A 64 17.43 -6.37 6.14
C LYS A 64 18.53 -6.98 5.27
N PRO A 65 18.29 -8.15 4.63
CA PRO A 65 19.30 -8.80 3.81
C PRO A 65 19.61 -7.98 2.56
N VAL A 66 20.70 -8.33 1.89
CA VAL A 66 21.09 -7.73 0.59
C VAL A 66 19.98 -7.91 -0.46
N TYR A 67 19.38 -9.11 -0.50
CA TYR A 67 18.25 -9.43 -1.39
C TYR A 67 16.98 -9.76 -0.60
N LYS A 68 15.85 -9.21 -1.02
CA LYS A 68 14.53 -9.56 -0.50
C LYS A 68 13.44 -9.31 -1.53
N GLU A 69 12.39 -10.07 -1.40
CA GLU A 69 11.24 -9.98 -2.31
C GLU A 69 9.91 -10.11 -1.56
N LYS A 70 8.85 -9.64 -2.21
CA LYS A 70 7.47 -9.72 -1.70
C LYS A 70 6.52 -9.82 -2.86
N LEU A 71 5.49 -10.63 -2.68
CA LEU A 71 4.37 -10.73 -3.60
C LEU A 71 3.09 -10.23 -2.91
N ARG A 72 2.30 -9.45 -3.63
CA ARG A 72 0.99 -9.01 -3.14
C ARG A 72 -0.02 -8.85 -4.27
N MET A 73 -1.28 -9.06 -3.94
CA MET A 73 -2.41 -8.64 -4.73
C MET A 73 -2.89 -7.29 -4.19
N ARG A 74 -3.29 -6.37 -5.09
CA ARG A 74 -3.73 -5.01 -4.70
C ARG A 74 -4.98 -4.60 -5.45
N SER A 75 -5.89 -3.93 -4.73
CA SER A 75 -6.99 -3.17 -5.31
C SER A 75 -6.97 -1.71 -4.82
N TYR A 76 -7.67 -0.86 -5.55
CA TYR A 76 -8.02 0.49 -5.15
C TYR A 76 -9.50 0.48 -4.77
N GLY A 77 -9.80 0.62 -3.48
CA GLY A 77 -11.10 0.32 -2.89
C GLY A 77 -11.34 -1.17 -2.71
N THR A 78 -12.54 -1.51 -2.21
CA THR A 78 -13.01 -2.89 -2.06
C THR A 78 -13.53 -3.38 -3.41
N PRO A 79 -12.90 -4.40 -4.02
CA PRO A 79 -13.29 -4.85 -5.35
C PRO A 79 -14.45 -5.86 -5.31
N CYS A 80 -15.18 -5.95 -6.42
CA CYS A 80 -16.08 -7.06 -6.74
C CYS A 80 -15.36 -8.10 -7.61
N GLY A 81 -15.94 -9.28 -7.81
CA GLY A 81 -15.31 -10.40 -8.50
C GLY A 81 -14.81 -10.10 -9.93
N GLU A 82 -15.50 -9.20 -10.65
CA GLU A 82 -15.16 -8.78 -12.02
C GLU A 82 -14.23 -7.56 -12.09
N ASP A 83 -13.87 -6.97 -10.94
CA ASP A 83 -13.01 -5.80 -10.92
C ASP A 83 -11.55 -6.18 -11.17
N LYS A 84 -10.82 -5.24 -11.78
CA LYS A 84 -9.39 -5.38 -12.03
C LYS A 84 -8.60 -5.15 -10.73
N VAL A 85 -7.71 -6.08 -10.45
CA VAL A 85 -6.72 -6.01 -9.37
C VAL A 85 -5.31 -6.12 -9.94
N PHE A 86 -4.31 -5.87 -9.12
CA PHE A 86 -2.91 -5.92 -9.53
C PHE A 86 -2.16 -6.98 -8.76
N LEU A 87 -1.52 -7.91 -9.46
CA LEU A 87 -0.48 -8.75 -8.89
C LEU A 87 0.84 -8.01 -9.00
N GLU A 88 1.49 -7.78 -7.86
CA GLU A 88 2.71 -6.98 -7.77
C GLU A 88 3.83 -7.78 -7.10
N ILE A 89 4.94 -7.93 -7.81
CA ILE A 89 6.19 -8.44 -7.26
C ILE A 89 7.15 -7.28 -7.00
N LYS A 90 7.70 -7.23 -5.80
CA LYS A 90 8.70 -6.24 -5.40
C LYS A 90 9.96 -6.96 -4.98
N LYS A 91 11.04 -6.76 -5.71
CA LYS A 91 12.38 -7.24 -5.41
C LYS A 91 13.24 -6.06 -4.93
N LYS A 92 14.09 -6.29 -3.98
CA LYS A 92 15.08 -5.31 -3.55
C LYS A 92 16.45 -5.99 -3.44
N TYR A 93 17.42 -5.48 -4.17
CA TYR A 93 18.81 -5.95 -4.16
C TYR A 93 19.75 -4.78 -3.90
N ASN A 94 20.59 -4.89 -2.90
CA ASN A 94 21.58 -3.87 -2.52
C ASN A 94 21.01 -2.43 -2.52
N GLY A 95 19.83 -2.25 -1.92
CA GLY A 95 19.16 -0.94 -1.87
C GLY A 95 18.27 -0.61 -3.07
N ILE A 96 18.55 -1.16 -4.24
CA ILE A 96 17.79 -0.92 -5.49
C ILE A 96 16.47 -1.69 -5.46
N VAL A 97 15.38 -0.99 -5.78
CA VAL A 97 14.03 -1.56 -5.81
C VAL A 97 13.61 -1.78 -7.26
N ASN A 98 13.30 -3.03 -7.60
CA ASN A 98 12.57 -3.39 -8.80
C ASN A 98 11.15 -3.76 -8.41
N LYS A 99 10.16 -3.10 -9.02
CA LYS A 99 8.74 -3.38 -8.82
C LYS A 99 8.09 -3.59 -10.17
N ARG A 100 7.46 -4.74 -10.34
CA ARG A 100 6.69 -5.07 -11.53
C ARG A 100 5.28 -5.46 -11.15
N ARG A 101 4.33 -5.19 -12.05
CA ARG A 101 2.92 -5.52 -11.83
C ARG A 101 2.25 -5.93 -13.12
N THR A 102 1.20 -6.74 -12.98
CA THR A 102 0.22 -7.01 -14.02
C THR A 102 -1.18 -6.76 -13.50
N SER A 103 -2.09 -6.37 -14.39
CA SER A 103 -3.51 -6.23 -14.09
C SER A 103 -4.23 -7.53 -14.45
N ILE A 104 -5.19 -7.95 -13.64
CA ILE A 104 -5.94 -9.19 -13.78
C ILE A 104 -7.30 -9.03 -13.10
N VAL A 105 -8.34 -9.73 -13.56
CA VAL A 105 -9.65 -9.76 -12.90
C VAL A 105 -9.54 -10.51 -11.58
N LEU A 106 -10.22 -10.04 -10.53
CA LEU A 106 -10.09 -10.59 -9.16
C LEU A 106 -10.33 -12.09 -9.09
N LYS A 107 -11.41 -12.59 -9.70
CA LYS A 107 -11.71 -14.02 -9.70
C LYS A 107 -10.62 -14.87 -10.34
N ASP A 108 -10.02 -14.36 -11.44
CA ASP A 108 -8.94 -15.04 -12.15
C ASP A 108 -7.63 -14.94 -11.36
N ALA A 109 -7.40 -13.82 -10.66
CA ALA A 109 -6.26 -13.66 -9.77
C ALA A 109 -6.25 -14.70 -8.65
N TYR A 110 -7.40 -14.97 -8.04
CA TYR A 110 -7.51 -16.03 -7.02
C TYR A 110 -7.24 -17.40 -7.62
N LYS A 111 -7.92 -17.76 -8.73
CA LYS A 111 -7.69 -19.04 -9.43
C LYS A 111 -6.22 -19.24 -9.77
N TYR A 112 -5.59 -18.21 -10.36
CA TYR A 112 -4.18 -18.26 -10.73
C TYR A 112 -3.25 -18.43 -9.50
N MET A 113 -3.57 -17.76 -8.41
CA MET A 113 -2.76 -17.89 -7.18
C MET A 113 -2.93 -19.23 -6.47
N GLU A 114 -4.11 -19.86 -6.58
CA GLU A 114 -4.45 -21.13 -5.88
C GLU A 114 -4.12 -22.36 -6.71
N SER A 115 -4.32 -22.32 -8.03
CA SER A 115 -4.32 -23.53 -8.88
C SER A 115 -3.41 -23.46 -10.10
N ASP A 116 -2.58 -22.44 -10.26
CA ASP A 116 -1.71 -22.22 -11.41
C ASP A 116 -2.42 -22.12 -12.78
N VAL A 117 -3.75 -22.01 -12.78
CA VAL A 117 -4.54 -21.81 -14.00
C VAL A 117 -4.32 -20.40 -14.51
N TYR A 118 -3.76 -20.29 -15.71
CA TYR A 118 -3.56 -19.00 -16.36
C TYR A 118 -4.90 -18.29 -16.61
N PRO A 119 -4.96 -16.95 -16.43
CA PRO A 119 -6.19 -16.20 -16.67
C PRO A 119 -6.57 -16.25 -18.16
N GLU A 120 -7.83 -16.54 -18.42
CA GLU A 120 -8.40 -16.57 -19.76
C GLU A 120 -8.89 -15.19 -20.22
N SER A 121 -9.18 -14.29 -19.26
CA SER A 121 -9.79 -12.99 -19.52
C SER A 121 -8.76 -11.93 -19.87
N ASP A 122 -9.07 -11.18 -20.94
CA ASP A 122 -8.46 -9.90 -21.34
C ASP A 122 -6.92 -9.91 -21.43
N ILE A 123 -6.40 -10.78 -22.28
CA ILE A 123 -4.96 -10.96 -22.55
C ILE A 123 -4.26 -9.63 -22.88
N GLN A 124 -4.97 -8.62 -23.38
CA GLN A 124 -4.40 -7.31 -23.76
C GLN A 124 -3.90 -6.48 -22.56
N CYS A 125 -4.48 -6.68 -21.37
CA CYS A 125 -4.09 -5.96 -20.15
C CYS A 125 -3.09 -6.73 -19.29
N ILE A 126 -2.84 -7.99 -19.61
CA ILE A 126 -1.98 -8.88 -18.82
C ILE A 126 -0.52 -8.79 -19.30
N ASN A 127 0.39 -8.40 -18.41
CA ASN A 127 1.81 -8.49 -18.70
C ASN A 127 2.29 -9.93 -18.46
N THR A 128 2.40 -10.70 -19.55
CA THR A 128 2.79 -12.12 -19.52
C THR A 128 4.19 -12.35 -18.94
N GLN A 129 5.11 -11.40 -19.09
CA GLN A 129 6.45 -11.51 -18.50
C GLN A 129 6.37 -11.40 -16.96
N VAL A 130 5.52 -10.53 -16.44
CA VAL A 130 5.31 -10.44 -14.99
C VAL A 130 4.65 -11.70 -14.45
N LEU A 131 3.69 -12.31 -15.17
CA LEU A 131 3.13 -13.60 -14.77
C LEU A 131 4.20 -14.70 -14.72
N LYS A 132 5.07 -14.79 -15.72
CA LYS A 132 6.18 -15.76 -15.71
C LYS A 132 7.13 -15.56 -14.51
N GLU A 133 7.37 -14.31 -14.10
CA GLU A 133 8.15 -14.03 -12.88
C GLU A 133 7.41 -14.45 -11.61
N ILE A 134 6.09 -14.28 -11.56
CA ILE A 134 5.26 -14.75 -10.46
C ILE A 134 5.20 -16.28 -10.42
N ASP A 135 5.10 -16.96 -11.57
CA ASP A 135 5.17 -18.42 -11.65
C ASP A 135 6.50 -18.97 -11.09
N TYR A 136 7.61 -18.34 -11.50
CA TYR A 136 8.90 -18.72 -10.93
C TYR A 136 8.92 -18.52 -9.41
N PHE A 137 8.34 -17.41 -8.93
CA PHE A 137 8.25 -17.13 -7.50
C PHE A 137 7.39 -18.16 -6.75
N LYS A 138 6.24 -18.55 -7.33
CA LYS A 138 5.37 -19.60 -6.78
C LYS A 138 6.07 -20.98 -6.74
N LYS A 139 6.91 -21.30 -7.73
CA LYS A 139 7.71 -22.53 -7.73
C LYS A 139 8.80 -22.54 -6.66
N MET A 140 9.37 -21.37 -6.34
CA MET A 140 10.40 -21.24 -5.30
C MET A 140 9.83 -21.28 -3.88
N TYR A 141 8.56 -20.87 -3.72
CA TYR A 141 7.90 -20.72 -2.43
C TYR A 141 6.48 -21.27 -2.49
N THR A 142 6.11 -22.10 -1.52
CA THR A 142 4.71 -22.52 -1.34
C THR A 142 3.94 -21.36 -0.72
N LEU A 143 3.33 -20.53 -1.57
CA LEU A 143 2.71 -19.27 -1.17
C LEU A 143 1.25 -19.45 -0.77
N LYS A 144 0.86 -18.78 0.31
CA LYS A 144 -0.53 -18.65 0.76
C LYS A 144 -0.88 -17.19 1.04
N PRO A 145 -2.13 -16.77 0.95
CA PRO A 145 -2.55 -15.47 1.43
C PRO A 145 -2.38 -15.42 2.96
N LYS A 146 -1.51 -14.52 3.45
CA LYS A 146 -1.15 -14.47 4.88
C LYS A 146 -1.69 -13.28 5.62
N VAL A 147 -1.75 -12.12 4.97
CA VAL A 147 -2.18 -10.87 5.60
C VAL A 147 -2.97 -10.03 4.62
N TYR A 148 -4.18 -9.68 4.99
CA TYR A 148 -4.88 -8.54 4.41
C TYR A 148 -4.37 -7.26 5.07
N LEU A 149 -4.15 -6.22 4.27
CA LEU A 149 -3.68 -4.93 4.75
C LEU A 149 -4.30 -3.81 3.92
N SER A 150 -5.07 -2.94 4.56
CA SER A 150 -5.64 -1.75 3.92
C SER A 150 -5.14 -0.46 4.57
N TYR A 151 -5.27 0.63 3.86
CA TYR A 151 -4.98 1.98 4.35
C TYR A 151 -5.60 3.01 3.43
N ASP A 152 -5.86 4.18 3.97
CA ASP A 152 -6.32 5.34 3.23
C ASP A 152 -5.14 6.21 2.85
N ARG A 153 -5.08 6.63 1.58
CA ARG A 153 -3.96 7.37 1.00
C ARG A 153 -4.37 8.72 0.48
N TYR A 154 -3.56 9.71 0.80
CA TYR A 154 -3.50 11.00 0.12
C TYR A 154 -2.12 11.14 -0.54
N ALA A 155 -2.08 11.58 -1.79
CA ALA A 155 -0.83 11.68 -2.55
C ALA A 155 -0.69 13.04 -3.22
N TYR A 156 0.55 13.54 -3.26
CA TYR A 156 0.95 14.78 -3.89
C TYR A 156 2.11 14.54 -4.86
N PHE A 157 2.10 15.30 -5.95
CA PHE A 157 3.19 15.40 -6.92
C PHE A 157 3.71 16.82 -6.97
N GLU A 158 5.00 17.00 -7.23
CA GLU A 158 5.57 18.32 -7.47
C GLU A 158 5.03 18.91 -8.77
N LYS A 159 4.65 20.19 -8.73
CA LYS A 159 3.99 20.87 -9.86
C LYS A 159 4.85 20.96 -11.12
N ASN A 160 6.16 21.12 -10.98
CA ASN A 160 7.05 21.43 -12.10
C ASN A 160 7.75 20.20 -12.69
N ASP A 161 8.08 19.19 -11.90
CA ASP A 161 8.91 18.05 -12.34
C ASP A 161 8.17 16.71 -12.24
N GLY A 162 7.19 16.59 -11.35
CA GLY A 162 6.42 15.35 -11.15
C GLY A 162 7.23 14.17 -10.61
N ASP A 163 8.57 14.27 -10.49
CA ASP A 163 9.40 13.20 -9.96
C ASP A 163 9.33 13.11 -8.43
N PHE A 164 9.24 14.26 -7.77
CA PHE A 164 9.09 14.30 -6.32
C PHE A 164 7.64 14.02 -5.93
N ARG A 165 7.45 12.93 -5.21
CA ARG A 165 6.13 12.47 -4.74
C ARG A 165 6.11 12.31 -3.24
N VAL A 166 5.06 12.84 -2.61
CA VAL A 166 4.76 12.67 -1.19
C VAL A 166 3.44 11.92 -1.05
N THR A 167 3.39 10.89 -0.22
CA THR A 167 2.16 10.16 0.09
C THR A 167 1.95 10.07 1.59
N PHE A 168 0.71 10.22 2.03
CA PHE A 168 0.29 10.09 3.42
C PHE A 168 -0.66 8.90 3.52
N ASP A 169 -0.32 7.93 4.35
CA ASP A 169 -1.13 6.74 4.61
C ASP A 169 -1.62 6.78 6.06
N THR A 170 -2.92 6.65 6.26
CA THR A 170 -3.58 6.60 7.56
C THR A 170 -4.52 5.39 7.64
N ASN A 171 -5.19 5.19 8.76
CA ASN A 171 -6.15 4.10 8.96
C ASN A 171 -5.62 2.71 8.56
N ILE A 172 -4.32 2.48 8.80
CA ILE A 172 -3.70 1.20 8.42
C ILE A 172 -4.31 0.08 9.24
N THR A 173 -5.02 -0.82 8.57
CA THR A 173 -5.76 -1.93 9.16
C THR A 173 -5.24 -3.25 8.63
N THR A 174 -5.15 -4.28 9.48
CA THR A 174 -4.63 -5.59 9.10
C THR A 174 -5.45 -6.71 9.70
N ARG A 175 -5.53 -7.86 9.00
CA ARG A 175 -6.11 -9.10 9.52
C ARG A 175 -5.45 -10.32 8.91
N ARG A 176 -5.46 -11.45 9.65
CA ARG A 176 -4.95 -12.74 9.21
C ARG A 176 -6.05 -13.79 8.99
N GLY A 177 -7.24 -13.55 9.50
CA GLY A 177 -8.45 -14.28 9.14
C GLY A 177 -9.15 -13.60 7.97
N ASP A 178 -9.93 -14.34 7.18
CA ASP A 178 -10.68 -13.83 6.02
C ASP A 178 -9.81 -12.93 5.12
N VAL A 179 -8.72 -13.50 4.60
CA VAL A 179 -7.73 -12.77 3.80
C VAL A 179 -8.22 -12.66 2.36
N ARG A 180 -9.33 -11.91 2.16
CA ARG A 180 -9.94 -11.64 0.86
C ARG A 180 -10.10 -10.13 0.65
N LEU A 181 -9.96 -9.65 -0.61
CA LEU A 181 -10.06 -8.21 -0.91
C LEU A 181 -11.49 -7.71 -0.83
N GLU A 182 -12.43 -8.51 -1.32
CA GLU A 182 -13.85 -8.20 -1.38
C GLU A 182 -14.53 -8.13 -0.01
N SER A 183 -13.91 -8.67 1.02
CA SER A 183 -14.45 -8.62 2.39
C SER A 183 -14.37 -7.22 3.03
N GLY A 184 -13.71 -6.26 2.38
CA GLY A 184 -13.64 -4.88 2.85
C GLY A 184 -12.55 -4.61 3.89
N SER A 185 -12.50 -3.36 4.36
CA SER A 185 -11.45 -2.83 5.25
C SER A 185 -11.86 -2.93 6.71
N TYR A 186 -11.67 -4.08 7.33
CA TYR A 186 -11.82 -4.30 8.77
C TYR A 186 -10.63 -5.08 9.33
N GLY A 187 -10.51 -5.12 10.65
CA GLY A 187 -9.43 -5.80 11.38
C GLY A 187 -8.70 -4.87 12.34
N ASN A 188 -7.52 -5.26 12.77
CA ASN A 188 -6.75 -4.59 13.80
C ASN A 188 -6.03 -3.36 13.26
N LYS A 189 -6.08 -2.24 13.97
CA LYS A 189 -5.36 -1.01 13.61
C LYS A 189 -3.85 -1.19 13.84
N LEU A 190 -3.07 -0.99 12.78
CA LEU A 190 -1.61 -1.10 12.86
C LEU A 190 -0.93 0.12 13.45
N ILE A 191 -1.52 1.30 13.29
CA ILE A 191 -1.09 2.55 13.90
C ILE A 191 -2.27 3.21 14.61
N PRO A 192 -2.03 3.98 15.68
CA PRO A 192 -3.08 4.74 16.36
C PRO A 192 -3.85 5.64 15.40
N HIS A 193 -5.08 5.97 15.77
CA HIS A 193 -5.89 6.97 15.08
C HIS A 193 -5.15 8.32 15.05
N ARG A 194 -5.34 9.10 13.99
CA ARG A 194 -4.69 10.40 13.76
C ARG A 194 -3.16 10.36 13.62
N LEU A 195 -2.59 9.19 13.33
CA LEU A 195 -1.22 9.09 12.85
C LEU A 195 -1.21 8.89 11.33
N TYR A 196 -0.26 9.57 10.69
CA TYR A 196 -0.05 9.54 9.25
C TYR A 196 1.35 9.05 8.96
N ARG A 197 1.45 7.98 8.17
CA ARG A 197 2.72 7.53 7.65
C ARG A 197 3.01 8.26 6.34
N MET A 198 3.91 9.22 6.39
CA MET A 198 4.41 9.89 5.19
C MET A 198 5.51 9.07 4.53
N GLU A 199 5.49 9.02 3.19
CA GLU A 199 6.55 8.46 2.37
C GLU A 199 6.88 9.43 1.24
N ILE A 200 8.14 9.81 1.11
CA ILE A 200 8.63 10.58 -0.01
C ILE A 200 9.36 9.67 -0.99
N LYS A 201 9.21 9.95 -2.27
CA LYS A 201 9.89 9.28 -3.39
C LYS A 201 10.48 10.32 -4.32
N ILE A 202 11.75 10.13 -4.65
CA ILE A 202 12.48 11.01 -5.55
C ILE A 202 13.64 10.26 -6.20
N SER A 203 13.98 10.59 -7.46
CA SER A 203 15.14 10.02 -8.15
C SER A 203 16.44 10.75 -7.80
N GLY A 204 16.37 12.02 -7.44
CA GLY A 204 17.50 12.86 -7.12
C GLY A 204 17.57 13.31 -5.66
N ALA A 205 17.98 14.55 -5.44
CA ALA A 205 18.02 15.18 -4.13
C ALA A 205 16.65 15.70 -3.70
N VAL A 206 16.34 15.60 -2.41
CA VAL A 206 15.11 16.18 -1.86
C VAL A 206 15.14 17.69 -2.03
N PRO A 207 14.08 18.34 -2.56
CA PRO A 207 14.04 19.79 -2.75
C PRO A 207 14.33 20.56 -1.46
N MET A 208 15.09 21.66 -1.57
CA MET A 208 15.47 22.45 -0.42
C MET A 208 14.28 23.01 0.35
N TRP A 209 13.21 23.41 -0.35
CA TRP A 209 11.99 23.89 0.28
C TRP A 209 11.37 22.81 1.17
N PHE A 210 11.35 21.54 0.71
CA PHE A 210 10.79 20.45 1.49
C PHE A 210 11.69 20.07 2.67
N THR A 211 13.01 20.11 2.48
CA THR A 211 13.98 19.89 3.57
C THR A 211 13.80 20.92 4.68
N ARG A 212 13.57 22.20 4.33
CA ARG A 212 13.25 23.26 5.30
C ARG A 212 11.94 22.95 6.04
N CYS A 213 10.88 22.55 5.32
CA CYS A 213 9.62 22.14 5.96
C CYS A 213 9.82 21.02 6.99
N LEU A 214 10.62 19.99 6.64
CA LEU A 214 10.92 18.89 7.57
C LEU A 214 11.67 19.37 8.81
N SER A 215 12.66 20.24 8.63
CA SER A 215 13.47 20.80 9.73
C SER A 215 12.63 21.66 10.68
N ASP A 216 11.87 22.61 10.13
CA ASP A 216 11.03 23.54 10.90
C ASP A 216 9.93 22.84 11.70
N LEU A 217 9.41 21.73 11.16
CA LEU A 217 8.37 20.93 11.80
C LEU A 217 8.92 19.76 12.62
N HIS A 218 10.26 19.67 12.76
CA HIS A 218 10.95 18.60 13.49
C HIS A 218 10.56 17.20 13.04
N ILE A 219 10.40 17.00 11.71
CA ILE A 219 10.01 15.74 11.10
C ILE A 219 11.27 14.91 10.76
N TYR A 220 11.44 13.78 11.44
CA TYR A 220 12.61 12.93 11.28
C TYR A 220 12.26 11.59 10.60
N PRO A 221 13.18 11.00 9.80
CA PRO A 221 12.93 9.74 9.13
C PRO A 221 12.84 8.58 10.11
N VAL A 222 11.91 7.65 9.81
CA VAL A 222 11.69 6.44 10.60
C VAL A 222 11.79 5.18 9.73
N SER A 223 12.15 4.07 10.36
CA SER A 223 12.09 2.76 9.71
C SER A 223 10.70 2.14 9.97
N PHE A 224 9.86 2.11 8.94
CA PHE A 224 8.52 1.53 9.05
C PHE A 224 8.18 0.68 7.81
N SER A 225 7.78 -0.55 8.03
CA SER A 225 7.26 -1.46 7.00
C SER A 225 5.88 -1.95 7.44
N LYS A 226 4.80 -1.61 6.71
CA LYS A 226 3.45 -2.03 7.09
C LYS A 226 3.37 -3.53 7.43
N TYR A 227 3.77 -4.40 6.49
CA TYR A 227 3.77 -5.85 6.72
C TYR A 227 4.79 -6.27 7.79
N GLY A 228 5.98 -5.65 7.84
CA GLY A 228 6.98 -5.99 8.87
C GLY A 228 6.56 -5.58 10.28
N THR A 229 5.88 -4.45 10.43
CA THR A 229 5.34 -3.99 11.71
C THR A 229 4.18 -4.88 12.16
N GLU A 230 3.29 -5.25 11.23
CA GLU A 230 2.22 -6.20 11.49
C GLU A 230 2.78 -7.53 11.99
N TYR A 231 3.74 -8.12 11.27
CA TYR A 231 4.33 -9.40 11.65
C TYR A 231 4.99 -9.35 13.04
N LYS A 232 5.70 -8.29 13.35
CA LYS A 232 6.31 -8.12 14.68
C LYS A 232 5.26 -8.09 15.78
N ARG A 233 4.23 -7.25 15.64
CA ARG A 233 3.18 -7.11 16.65
C ARG A 233 2.38 -8.38 16.88
N TYR A 234 1.83 -8.94 15.79
CA TYR A 234 0.83 -10.00 15.89
C TYR A 234 1.41 -11.40 15.90
N VAL A 235 2.64 -11.59 15.45
CA VAL A 235 3.24 -12.92 15.38
C VAL A 235 4.38 -13.10 16.37
N LEU A 236 5.26 -12.10 16.52
CA LEU A 236 6.41 -12.22 17.43
C LEU A 236 6.09 -11.78 18.85
N GLU A 237 5.30 -10.71 19.01
CA GLU A 237 4.97 -10.13 20.33
C GLU A 237 3.70 -10.75 20.92
N GLY A 238 2.99 -11.63 20.15
CA GLY A 238 1.77 -12.30 20.62
C GLY A 238 0.68 -11.30 21.02
N TYR A 239 0.42 -10.31 20.18
CA TYR A 239 -0.58 -9.28 20.47
C TYR A 239 -1.94 -9.95 20.62
N ASP A 240 -2.35 -10.18 21.87
CA ASP A 240 -3.53 -10.91 22.23
C ASP A 240 -4.80 -10.12 21.86
N LYS A 241 -5.86 -10.84 21.51
CA LYS A 241 -7.14 -10.27 21.07
C LYS A 241 -7.83 -9.43 22.17
N ASP A 242 -7.38 -9.53 23.41
CA ASP A 242 -7.99 -8.86 24.57
C ASP A 242 -7.71 -7.36 24.67
N THR A 243 -6.84 -6.81 23.82
CA THR A 243 -6.64 -5.36 23.71
C THR A 243 -7.59 -4.66 22.72
N GLU A 244 -8.51 -5.40 22.07
CA GLU A 244 -9.56 -4.81 21.24
C GLU A 244 -10.54 -3.95 22.06
N GLU A 245 -10.78 -4.24 23.32
CA GLU A 245 -11.67 -3.45 24.17
C GLU A 245 -11.14 -2.05 24.49
N LEU A 246 -9.83 -1.86 24.59
CA LEU A 246 -9.24 -0.54 24.86
C LEU A 246 -9.24 0.38 23.63
N SER A 247 -9.19 -0.16 22.42
CA SER A 247 -9.23 0.64 21.19
C SER A 247 -10.65 1.03 20.78
N ASN A 248 -11.67 0.29 21.24
CA ASN A 248 -13.08 0.55 20.98
C ASN A 248 -13.70 1.52 22.00
N GLN A 249 -13.04 1.82 23.11
CA GLN A 249 -13.48 2.82 24.12
C GLN A 249 -13.09 4.26 23.75
N ILE A 250 -12.30 4.47 22.70
CA ILE A 250 -12.10 5.81 22.14
C ILE A 250 -13.23 6.07 21.15
N ALA A 251 -14.16 6.92 21.58
CA ALA A 251 -15.46 7.26 21.03
C ALA A 251 -15.62 7.19 19.49
N PRO A 252 -16.80 6.79 19.01
CA PRO A 252 -17.06 6.74 17.59
C PRO A 252 -17.16 8.16 17.02
N ASN A 253 -16.20 8.49 16.19
CA ASN A 253 -16.39 9.12 14.91
C ASN A 253 -17.25 10.39 14.81
N GLU A 254 -16.78 11.53 15.29
CA GLU A 254 -17.27 12.82 14.82
C GLU A 254 -16.90 13.09 13.35
N TYR A 255 -15.84 12.45 12.81
CA TYR A 255 -15.38 12.60 11.43
C TYR A 255 -16.22 11.88 10.37
N ALA A 256 -16.95 10.84 10.72
CA ALA A 256 -17.87 10.18 9.77
C ALA A 256 -19.10 11.01 9.45
N LYS A 257 -19.44 12.02 10.27
CA LYS A 257 -20.54 12.94 10.00
C LYS A 257 -20.16 14.09 9.06
N GLU A 258 -18.89 14.44 8.99
CA GLU A 258 -18.40 15.55 8.17
C GLU A 258 -17.97 15.14 6.76
N TYR A 259 -17.61 13.86 6.57
CA TYR A 259 -17.10 13.31 5.29
C TYR A 259 -17.87 12.05 4.88
N GLY A 260 -19.16 12.18 4.71
CA GLY A 260 -20.16 11.25 4.20
C GLY A 260 -19.72 9.83 3.83
N ASN A 261 -20.50 8.86 4.26
CA ASN A 261 -20.47 7.44 3.90
C ASN A 261 -19.86 7.13 2.51
N VAL A 262 -18.60 6.76 2.45
CA VAL A 262 -17.94 6.25 1.23
C VAL A 262 -17.78 4.73 1.26
N TYR A 263 -18.41 4.04 2.17
CA TYR A 263 -18.38 2.56 2.27
C TYR A 263 -19.64 1.91 1.70
N GLY A 264 -20.20 2.48 0.64
CA GLY A 264 -21.15 1.81 -0.23
C GLY A 264 -20.39 1.06 -1.33
N CYS A 265 -20.71 -0.20 -1.55
CA CYS A 265 -20.28 -0.95 -2.73
C CYS A 265 -20.69 -0.16 -3.98
N GLN A 266 -19.77 0.63 -4.55
CA GLN A 266 -19.95 1.29 -5.85
C GLN A 266 -19.49 0.33 -6.95
N CYS A 267 -20.23 -0.76 -7.12
CA CYS A 267 -20.17 -1.52 -8.36
C CYS A 267 -20.55 -0.57 -9.51
N GLY A 268 -19.61 -0.14 -10.33
CA GLY A 268 -19.90 0.47 -11.61
C GLY A 268 -19.26 1.80 -11.96
N GLN A 269 -18.61 2.52 -11.08
CA GLN A 269 -18.09 3.85 -11.45
C GLN A 269 -16.60 3.93 -11.79
N TYR A 270 -15.80 2.90 -11.56
CA TYR A 270 -14.38 2.91 -11.90
C TYR A 270 -13.98 2.02 -13.08
N GLY A 271 -14.97 1.48 -13.78
CA GLY A 271 -14.78 0.45 -14.82
C GLY A 271 -14.33 0.93 -16.19
N LYS A 272 -14.21 2.22 -16.48
CA LYS A 272 -13.95 2.67 -17.86
C LYS A 272 -12.73 3.57 -18.09
N SER A 273 -11.87 3.79 -17.13
CA SER A 273 -10.71 4.69 -17.31
C SER A 273 -9.43 4.24 -16.60
N ALA A 274 -9.22 2.95 -16.40
CA ALA A 274 -7.88 2.47 -16.03
C ALA A 274 -7.05 2.34 -17.31
N ILE A 275 -6.53 3.47 -17.77
CA ILE A 275 -5.55 3.54 -18.86
C ILE A 275 -4.32 2.76 -18.42
N CYS A 276 -3.89 1.85 -19.29
CA CYS A 276 -2.57 1.24 -19.27
C CYS A 276 -1.49 2.34 -19.33
N ILE A 277 -0.83 2.65 -18.25
CA ILE A 277 0.49 3.30 -18.22
C ILE A 277 1.38 2.53 -17.25
#